data_dfcf99f8e91b1bb3af8cb6774d802da2
#
_entry.id   dfcf99f8e91b1bb3af8cb6774d802da2
#
_cell.length_a   1.000
_cell.length_b   1.000
_cell.length_c   1.000
_cell.angle_alpha   90.00
_cell.angle_beta   90.00
_cell.angle_gamma   90.00
#
_symmetry.space_group_name_H-M   'P 1'
#
loop_
_entity.id
_entity.type
_entity.pdbx_description
1 polymer ?
#
loop_
_entity_poly.entity_id
_entity_poly.type
_entity_poly.pdbx_seq_one_letter_code
_entity_poly.pdbx_strand_id
1 'polypeptide(L)'
;QHVYKHFQRFVNGKCTFEEVDVDLCRKFMEYLLDAPQSIHTNQKLHINSAAGYWSTFRAVLHTAYRDRKIKENPNGFLDRIECIPTIREHLSQEELIRLAETPCEEEVLKKAFLFACLTGLRKSDIRQLTWQQIQPYTNGRMFVTTRMQKTKEIVHNPISDEAYGLLGERGEGLIFEDFKDKMLQGPLQRWLTAAGIT
;
A
#
# COMPACT_ATOMS: atom_id res chain seq x y z
N GLN A 1 6.84 -9.91 9.05
CA GLN A 1 7.94 -9.25 9.77
C GLN A 1 7.45 -8.37 10.94
N HIS A 2 6.40 -7.53 10.77
CA HIS A 2 5.89 -6.65 11.85
C HIS A 2 5.25 -7.45 13.00
N VAL A 3 4.40 -8.42 12.70
CA VAL A 3 3.76 -9.30 13.70
C VAL A 3 4.80 -9.97 14.58
N TYR A 4 5.87 -10.50 13.98
CA TYR A 4 6.96 -11.15 14.73
C TYR A 4 7.60 -10.19 15.73
N LYS A 5 7.87 -8.94 15.33
CA LYS A 5 8.43 -7.93 16.23
C LYS A 5 7.51 -7.61 17.42
N HIS A 6 6.19 -7.52 17.18
CA HIS A 6 5.21 -7.32 18.25
C HIS A 6 5.16 -8.53 19.17
N PHE A 7 5.12 -9.74 18.64
CA PHE A 7 5.11 -10.95 19.43
C PHE A 7 6.39 -11.09 20.26
N GLN A 8 7.56 -10.85 19.66
CA GLN A 8 8.85 -10.87 20.36
C GLN A 8 8.90 -9.91 21.54
N ARG A 9 8.34 -8.71 21.40
CA ARG A 9 8.24 -7.74 22.51
C ARG A 9 7.29 -8.23 23.60
N PHE A 10 6.14 -8.75 23.20
CA PHE A 10 5.13 -9.24 24.13
C PHE A 10 5.67 -10.37 25.01
N VAL A 11 6.39 -11.34 24.43
CA VAL A 11 6.98 -12.48 25.17
C VAL A 11 8.36 -12.17 25.75
N ASN A 12 8.80 -10.91 25.68
CA ASN A 12 10.12 -10.47 26.14
C ASN A 12 11.29 -11.32 25.60
N GLY A 13 11.21 -11.69 24.33
CA GLY A 13 12.29 -12.29 23.54
C GLY A 13 12.13 -13.76 23.18
N LYS A 14 11.69 -14.64 24.07
CA LYS A 14 11.58 -16.09 23.81
C LYS A 14 10.23 -16.65 24.22
N CYS A 15 9.70 -17.54 23.38
CA CYS A 15 8.53 -18.34 23.64
C CYS A 15 8.69 -19.67 22.91
N THR A 16 8.50 -20.79 23.60
CA THR A 16 8.51 -22.11 23.00
C THR A 16 7.12 -22.46 22.43
N PHE A 17 7.06 -23.45 21.57
CA PHE A 17 5.77 -23.95 21.05
C PHE A 17 4.88 -24.57 22.15
N GLU A 18 5.47 -25.05 23.22
CA GLU A 18 4.75 -25.65 24.35
C GLU A 18 4.04 -24.59 25.21
N GLU A 19 4.55 -23.37 25.22
CA GLU A 19 3.97 -22.24 25.94
C GLU A 19 2.83 -21.56 25.18
N VAL A 20 2.64 -21.93 23.90
CA VAL A 20 1.59 -21.33 23.04
C VAL A 20 0.25 -22.02 23.34
N ASP A 21 -0.51 -21.45 24.26
CA ASP A 21 -1.85 -21.84 24.62
C ASP A 21 -2.88 -20.74 24.29
N VAL A 22 -4.14 -21.01 24.57
CA VAL A 22 -5.26 -20.07 24.32
C VAL A 22 -5.10 -18.79 25.15
N ASP A 23 -4.61 -18.91 26.38
CA ASP A 23 -4.48 -17.78 27.31
C ASP A 23 -3.36 -16.82 26.87
N LEU A 24 -2.20 -17.34 26.48
CA LEU A 24 -1.13 -16.56 25.89
C LEU A 24 -1.60 -15.83 24.61
N CYS A 25 -2.35 -16.53 23.77
CA CYS A 25 -2.89 -15.96 22.55
C CYS A 25 -3.87 -14.80 22.82
N ARG A 26 -4.77 -14.93 23.80
CA ARG A 26 -5.68 -13.86 24.22
C ARG A 26 -4.92 -12.65 24.76
N LYS A 27 -3.94 -12.86 25.61
CA LYS A 27 -3.08 -11.78 26.12
C LYS A 27 -2.30 -11.07 25.01
N PHE A 28 -1.88 -11.80 24.00
CA PHE A 28 -1.24 -11.19 22.83
C PHE A 28 -2.24 -10.36 21.99
N MET A 29 -3.48 -10.81 21.86
CA MET A 29 -4.54 -10.03 21.21
C MET A 29 -4.79 -8.71 21.95
N GLU A 30 -4.93 -8.76 23.27
CA GLU A 30 -5.09 -7.58 24.12
C GLU A 30 -3.88 -6.63 23.99
N TYR A 31 -2.66 -7.18 24.03
CA TYR A 31 -1.46 -6.42 23.78
C TYR A 31 -1.49 -5.68 22.43
N LEU A 32 -1.95 -6.32 21.35
CA LEU A 32 -2.01 -5.69 20.04
C LEU A 32 -2.99 -4.51 19.99
N LEU A 33 -4.07 -4.54 20.77
CA LEU A 33 -5.04 -3.44 20.86
C LEU A 33 -4.47 -2.20 21.55
N ASP A 34 -3.45 -2.36 22.38
CA ASP A 34 -2.82 -1.26 23.12
C ASP A 34 -1.35 -1.01 22.71
N ALA A 35 -0.83 -1.80 21.78
CA ALA A 35 0.57 -1.74 21.37
C ALA A 35 0.92 -0.41 20.68
N PRO A 36 2.14 0.09 20.87
CA PRO A 36 2.62 1.26 20.13
C PRO A 36 2.81 0.92 18.66
N GLN A 37 2.51 1.88 17.77
CA GLN A 37 2.68 1.73 16.32
C GLN A 37 4.15 1.44 15.95
N SER A 38 5.09 2.09 16.64
CA SER A 38 6.53 1.84 16.50
C SER A 38 7.26 2.10 17.84
N ILE A 39 8.54 1.71 17.89
CA ILE A 39 9.40 2.01 19.05
C ILE A 39 9.71 3.51 19.22
N HIS A 40 9.49 4.31 18.19
CA HIS A 40 9.83 5.73 18.15
C HIS A 40 8.62 6.65 18.31
N THR A 41 7.41 6.09 18.44
CA THR A 41 6.18 6.87 18.56
C THR A 41 5.33 6.39 19.73
N ASN A 42 4.74 7.34 20.47
CA ASN A 42 3.75 7.03 21.52
C ASN A 42 2.34 6.80 20.92
N GLN A 43 2.20 6.82 19.60
CA GLN A 43 0.91 6.54 18.96
C GLN A 43 0.61 5.06 19.07
N LYS A 44 -0.63 4.74 19.47
CA LYS A 44 -1.14 3.38 19.49
C LYS A 44 -1.27 2.83 18.06
N LEU A 45 -1.14 1.53 17.95
CA LEU A 45 -1.39 0.83 16.71
C LEU A 45 -2.85 1.03 16.29
N HIS A 46 -3.07 1.41 15.03
CA HIS A 46 -4.44 1.53 14.52
C HIS A 46 -5.14 0.17 14.54
N ILE A 47 -6.42 0.14 14.94
CA ILE A 47 -7.17 -1.10 15.16
C ILE A 47 -7.16 -2.02 13.92
N ASN A 48 -7.25 -1.47 12.70
CA ASN A 48 -7.18 -2.27 11.47
C ASN A 48 -5.78 -2.90 11.25
N SER A 49 -4.73 -2.25 11.74
CA SER A 49 -3.38 -2.82 11.73
C SER A 49 -3.26 -3.94 12.76
N ALA A 50 -3.83 -3.75 13.96
CA ALA A 50 -3.90 -4.78 15.00
C ALA A 50 -4.68 -6.00 14.48
N ALA A 51 -5.83 -5.80 13.84
CA ALA A 51 -6.63 -6.86 13.22
C ALA A 51 -5.85 -7.62 12.13
N GLY A 52 -5.10 -6.91 11.29
CA GLY A 52 -4.23 -7.51 10.28
C GLY A 52 -3.10 -8.33 10.89
N TYR A 53 -2.46 -7.83 11.95
CA TYR A 53 -1.42 -8.55 12.67
C TYR A 53 -1.97 -9.78 13.40
N TRP A 54 -3.12 -9.62 14.04
CA TRP A 54 -3.82 -10.73 14.68
C TRP A 54 -4.21 -11.83 13.68
N SER A 55 -4.78 -11.47 12.54
CA SER A 55 -5.11 -12.42 11.47
C SER A 55 -3.86 -13.17 10.98
N THR A 56 -2.74 -12.47 10.80
CA THR A 56 -1.47 -13.09 10.41
C THR A 56 -0.95 -14.03 11.50
N PHE A 57 -1.03 -13.66 12.77
CA PHE A 57 -0.64 -14.53 13.89
C PHE A 57 -1.49 -15.80 13.93
N ARG A 58 -2.81 -15.68 13.79
CA ARG A 58 -3.72 -16.84 13.72
C ARG A 58 -3.39 -17.77 12.56
N ALA A 59 -2.98 -17.24 11.41
CA ALA A 59 -2.53 -18.05 10.28
C ALA A 59 -1.24 -18.84 10.61
N VAL A 60 -0.31 -18.21 11.37
CA VAL A 60 0.91 -18.88 11.85
C VAL A 60 0.56 -20.01 12.83
N LEU A 61 -0.37 -19.80 13.78
CA LEU A 61 -0.85 -20.84 14.69
C LEU A 61 -1.45 -22.03 13.92
N HIS A 62 -2.28 -21.76 12.91
CA HIS A 62 -2.84 -22.80 12.06
C HIS A 62 -1.75 -23.60 11.35
N THR A 63 -0.72 -22.93 10.83
CA THR A 63 0.42 -23.60 10.18
C THR A 63 1.21 -24.44 11.18
N ALA A 64 1.50 -23.88 12.37
CA ALA A 64 2.21 -24.60 13.44
C ALA A 64 1.47 -25.86 13.89
N TYR A 65 0.14 -25.81 13.98
CA TYR A 65 -0.69 -26.98 14.26
C TYR A 65 -0.63 -28.01 13.13
N ARG A 66 -0.83 -27.60 11.88
CA ARG A 66 -0.74 -28.48 10.72
C ARG A 66 0.63 -29.16 10.62
N ASP A 67 1.69 -28.43 10.94
CA ASP A 67 3.07 -28.92 10.91
C ASP A 67 3.46 -29.64 12.21
N ARG A 68 2.47 -29.93 13.11
CA ARG A 68 2.62 -30.65 14.38
C ARG A 68 3.65 -30.03 15.35
N LYS A 69 3.84 -28.71 15.29
CA LYS A 69 4.69 -27.96 16.21
C LYS A 69 3.96 -27.63 17.51
N ILE A 70 2.65 -27.47 17.47
CA ILE A 70 1.74 -27.34 18.61
C ILE A 70 0.75 -28.50 18.61
N LYS A 71 0.34 -28.97 19.79
CA LYS A 71 -0.54 -30.14 19.95
C LYS A 71 -2.00 -29.83 19.60
N GLU A 72 -2.44 -28.63 19.93
CA GLU A 72 -3.82 -28.18 19.74
C GLU A 72 -3.83 -26.88 18.94
N ASN A 73 -4.90 -26.66 18.19
CA ASN A 73 -5.08 -25.41 17.45
C ASN A 73 -5.90 -24.42 18.29
N PRO A 74 -5.29 -23.37 18.86
CA PRO A 74 -6.02 -22.43 19.71
C PRO A 74 -7.04 -21.58 18.94
N ASN A 75 -6.97 -21.52 17.62
CA ASN A 75 -7.81 -20.65 16.80
C ASN A 75 -9.32 -20.84 16.96
N GLY A 76 -9.76 -22.05 17.37
CA GLY A 76 -11.17 -22.34 17.63
C GLY A 76 -11.74 -21.61 18.86
N PHE A 77 -10.87 -21.13 19.74
CA PHE A 77 -11.22 -20.48 21.00
C PHE A 77 -10.86 -18.98 21.03
N LEU A 78 -10.43 -18.43 19.88
CA LEU A 78 -9.94 -17.07 19.75
C LEU A 78 -10.88 -16.23 18.89
N ASP A 79 -11.27 -15.09 19.44
CA ASP A 79 -12.09 -14.11 18.75
C ASP A 79 -11.31 -13.40 17.63
N ARG A 80 -12.02 -12.67 16.79
CA ARG A 80 -11.45 -11.79 15.79
C ARG A 80 -11.40 -10.37 16.33
N ILE A 81 -10.39 -9.62 15.95
CA ILE A 81 -10.41 -8.16 16.11
C ILE A 81 -11.23 -7.60 14.95
N GLU A 82 -12.31 -6.91 15.24
CA GLU A 82 -13.16 -6.29 14.24
C GLU A 82 -12.47 -5.07 13.63
N CYS A 83 -12.56 -4.95 12.31
CA CYS A 83 -12.04 -3.78 11.59
C CYS A 83 -13.05 -2.64 11.61
N ILE A 84 -12.56 -1.43 11.77
CA ILE A 84 -13.36 -0.22 11.59
C ILE A 84 -13.35 0.16 10.11
N PRO A 85 -14.52 0.42 9.50
CA PRO A 85 -14.57 0.94 8.15
C PRO A 85 -13.75 2.24 8.03
N THR A 86 -12.89 2.31 7.02
CA THR A 86 -12.08 3.51 6.77
C THR A 86 -12.60 4.18 5.50
N ILE A 87 -13.05 5.42 5.63
CA ILE A 87 -13.34 6.27 4.48
C ILE A 87 -11.99 6.71 3.93
N ARG A 88 -11.72 6.42 2.67
CA ARG A 88 -10.55 6.93 1.98
C ARG A 88 -10.95 8.21 1.26
N GLU A 89 -10.27 9.27 1.59
CA GLU A 89 -10.38 10.52 0.84
C GLU A 89 -9.81 10.33 -0.57
N HIS A 90 -10.41 11.00 -1.52
CA HIS A 90 -9.99 11.01 -2.92
C HIS A 90 -10.20 12.41 -3.49
N LEU A 91 -9.43 12.77 -4.49
CA LEU A 91 -9.62 14.04 -5.19
C LEU A 91 -10.92 14.00 -5.99
N SER A 92 -11.72 15.04 -5.87
CA SER A 92 -12.83 15.27 -6.80
C SER A 92 -12.31 15.65 -8.19
N GLN A 93 -13.17 15.63 -9.18
CA GLN A 93 -12.79 16.05 -10.53
C GLN A 93 -12.37 17.53 -10.57
N GLU A 94 -13.09 18.40 -9.85
CA GLU A 94 -12.77 19.81 -9.74
C GLU A 94 -11.41 20.05 -9.05
N GLU A 95 -11.11 19.28 -8.03
CA GLU A 95 -9.80 19.34 -7.35
C GLU A 95 -8.68 18.87 -8.26
N LEU A 96 -8.90 17.82 -9.04
CA LEU A 96 -7.92 17.33 -10.00
C LEU A 96 -7.63 18.37 -11.09
N ILE A 97 -8.66 19.05 -11.60
CA ILE A 97 -8.51 20.13 -12.58
C ILE A 97 -7.70 21.28 -11.97
N ARG A 98 -8.08 21.79 -10.78
CA ARG A 98 -7.33 22.83 -10.08
C ARG A 98 -5.87 22.45 -9.86
N LEU A 99 -5.63 21.21 -9.45
CA LEU A 99 -4.29 20.70 -9.24
C LEU A 99 -3.48 20.70 -10.55
N ALA A 100 -4.11 20.29 -11.66
CA ALA A 100 -3.46 20.29 -12.98
C ALA A 100 -3.11 21.72 -13.45
N GLU A 101 -3.94 22.70 -13.13
CA GLU A 101 -3.69 24.13 -13.46
C GLU A 101 -2.65 24.78 -12.53
N THR A 102 -2.49 24.26 -11.31
CA THR A 102 -1.55 24.81 -10.33
C THR A 102 -0.10 24.48 -10.71
N PRO A 103 0.81 25.48 -10.71
CA PRO A 103 2.23 25.24 -10.91
C PRO A 103 2.81 24.30 -9.86
N CYS A 104 3.69 23.39 -10.28
CA CYS A 104 4.41 22.46 -9.41
C CYS A 104 5.91 22.68 -9.56
N GLU A 105 6.63 22.74 -8.45
CA GLU A 105 8.10 22.90 -8.47
C GLU A 105 8.81 21.74 -9.17
N GLU A 106 8.21 20.54 -9.09
CA GLU A 106 8.75 19.30 -9.63
C GLU A 106 7.85 18.81 -10.79
N GLU A 107 8.23 19.17 -12.02
CA GLU A 107 7.43 18.84 -13.22
C GLU A 107 7.22 17.33 -13.40
N VAL A 108 8.22 16.51 -13.08
CA VAL A 108 8.11 15.05 -13.15
C VAL A 108 7.10 14.50 -12.13
N LEU A 109 7.03 15.11 -10.94
CA LEU A 109 6.01 14.77 -9.94
C LEU A 109 4.61 15.08 -10.48
N LYS A 110 4.42 16.28 -11.05
CA LYS A 110 3.14 16.71 -11.61
C LYS A 110 2.66 15.73 -12.67
N LYS A 111 3.49 15.44 -13.67
CA LYS A 111 3.17 14.50 -14.76
C LYS A 111 2.88 13.10 -14.25
N ALA A 112 3.74 12.55 -13.39
CA ALA A 112 3.58 11.21 -12.83
C ALA A 112 2.31 11.08 -11.97
N PHE A 113 2.00 12.10 -11.16
CA PHE A 113 0.82 12.11 -10.30
C PHE A 113 -0.48 12.19 -11.11
N LEU A 114 -0.57 13.15 -12.03
CA LEU A 114 -1.75 13.29 -12.89
C LEU A 114 -1.95 12.06 -13.77
N PHE A 115 -0.88 11.49 -14.32
CA PHE A 115 -0.95 10.24 -15.07
C PHE A 115 -1.48 9.08 -14.21
N ALA A 116 -1.02 8.99 -12.95
CA ALA A 116 -1.54 7.99 -12.01
C ALA A 116 -3.05 8.19 -11.72
N CYS A 117 -3.51 9.44 -11.55
CA CYS A 117 -4.92 9.75 -11.36
C CYS A 117 -5.78 9.35 -12.55
N LEU A 118 -5.31 9.62 -13.78
CA LEU A 118 -6.05 9.33 -15.01
C LEU A 118 -6.06 7.83 -15.39
N THR A 119 -5.04 7.08 -14.95
CA THR A 119 -4.87 5.66 -15.35
C THR A 119 -5.19 4.67 -14.25
N GLY A 120 -5.25 5.10 -12.98
CA GLY A 120 -5.39 4.22 -11.82
C GLY A 120 -4.17 3.34 -11.55
N LEU A 121 -3.04 3.59 -12.20
CA LEU A 121 -1.81 2.84 -11.95
C LEU A 121 -1.25 3.13 -10.56
N ARG A 122 -0.71 2.08 -9.93
CA ARG A 122 -0.07 2.24 -8.63
C ARG A 122 1.25 2.99 -8.75
N LYS A 123 1.67 3.65 -7.68
CA LYS A 123 2.98 4.31 -7.59
C LYS A 123 4.15 3.41 -8.06
N SER A 124 4.12 2.13 -7.66
CA SER A 124 5.14 1.16 -8.08
C SER A 124 5.20 0.96 -9.59
N ASP A 125 4.03 0.98 -10.24
CA ASP A 125 3.90 0.75 -11.67
C ASP A 125 4.34 2.01 -12.43
N ILE A 126 3.96 3.20 -11.95
CA ILE A 126 4.42 4.50 -12.49
C ILE A 126 5.95 4.61 -12.47
N ARG A 127 6.59 4.20 -11.38
CA ARG A 127 8.06 4.27 -11.24
C ARG A 127 8.83 3.33 -12.16
N GLN A 128 8.20 2.28 -12.61
CA GLN A 128 8.80 1.27 -13.50
C GLN A 128 8.23 1.34 -14.91
N LEU A 129 7.40 2.35 -15.19
CA LEU A 129 6.75 2.49 -16.48
C LEU A 129 7.77 2.84 -17.57
N THR A 130 7.80 2.03 -18.62
CA THR A 130 8.71 2.21 -19.77
C THR A 130 7.93 2.52 -21.04
N TRP A 131 8.58 3.16 -21.99
CA TRP A 131 8.02 3.46 -23.30
C TRP A 131 7.59 2.20 -24.08
N GLN A 132 8.21 1.05 -23.82
CA GLN A 132 7.84 -0.23 -24.45
C GLN A 132 6.46 -0.72 -24.01
N GLN A 133 5.99 -0.29 -22.83
CA GLN A 133 4.69 -0.64 -22.30
C GLN A 133 3.56 0.21 -22.86
N ILE A 134 3.89 1.31 -23.55
CA ILE A 134 2.90 2.20 -24.19
C ILE A 134 2.80 1.81 -25.66
N GLN A 135 1.65 1.28 -26.05
CA GLN A 135 1.44 0.72 -27.37
C GLN A 135 0.13 1.21 -28.00
N PRO A 136 0.07 1.39 -29.33
CA PRO A 136 -1.16 1.70 -30.03
C PRO A 136 -2.07 0.48 -30.13
N TYR A 137 -3.37 0.70 -30.04
CA TYR A 137 -4.40 -0.28 -30.36
C TYR A 137 -4.89 -0.13 -31.80
N THR A 138 -5.62 -1.13 -32.31
CA THR A 138 -6.12 -1.17 -33.69
C THR A 138 -6.99 0.03 -34.09
N ASN A 139 -7.59 0.73 -33.14
CA ASN A 139 -8.42 1.92 -33.34
C ASN A 139 -7.64 3.24 -33.14
N GLY A 140 -6.32 3.21 -33.05
CA GLY A 140 -5.47 4.38 -32.83
C GLY A 140 -5.38 4.88 -31.39
N ARG A 141 -6.16 4.32 -30.46
CA ARG A 141 -6.03 4.64 -29.03
C ARG A 141 -4.75 4.01 -28.47
N MET A 142 -4.17 4.70 -27.48
CA MET A 142 -3.01 4.17 -26.77
C MET A 142 -3.46 3.34 -25.58
N PHE A 143 -2.67 2.36 -25.21
CA PHE A 143 -2.85 1.61 -23.97
C PHE A 143 -1.52 1.34 -23.27
N VAL A 144 -1.60 1.18 -21.97
CA VAL A 144 -0.46 0.75 -21.16
C VAL A 144 -0.60 -0.73 -20.81
N THR A 145 0.43 -1.50 -21.10
CA THR A 145 0.52 -2.91 -20.72
C THR A 145 1.31 -3.03 -19.42
N THR A 146 0.64 -3.47 -18.36
CA THR A 146 1.28 -3.73 -17.06
C THR A 146 1.11 -5.16 -16.64
N ARG A 147 2.11 -5.70 -15.92
CA ARG A 147 2.01 -7.00 -15.28
C ARG A 147 1.68 -6.82 -13.81
N MET A 148 0.49 -7.25 -13.40
CA MET A 148 0.08 -7.18 -12.01
C MET A 148 1.03 -7.99 -11.12
N GLN A 149 1.61 -7.36 -10.10
CA GLN A 149 2.59 -8.03 -9.23
C GLN A 149 1.97 -9.20 -8.44
N LYS A 150 0.71 -9.07 -8.04
CA LYS A 150 0.02 -10.05 -7.20
C LYS A 150 -0.48 -11.28 -7.96
N THR A 151 -1.12 -11.08 -9.12
CA THR A 151 -1.73 -12.16 -9.92
C THR A 151 -0.84 -12.62 -11.07
N LYS A 152 0.21 -11.85 -11.40
CA LYS A 152 1.09 -12.06 -12.57
C LYS A 152 0.37 -11.93 -13.93
N GLU A 153 -0.88 -11.50 -13.92
CA GLU A 153 -1.67 -11.26 -15.11
C GLU A 153 -1.17 -10.02 -15.86
N ILE A 154 -1.27 -10.09 -17.18
CA ILE A 154 -1.02 -8.94 -18.06
C ILE A 154 -2.35 -8.20 -18.22
N VAL A 155 -2.33 -6.91 -17.91
CA VAL A 155 -3.50 -6.03 -18.02
C VAL A 155 -3.18 -4.96 -19.05
N HIS A 156 -4.12 -4.76 -19.97
CA HIS A 156 -4.07 -3.71 -20.98
C HIS A 156 -5.06 -2.61 -20.60
N ASN A 157 -4.57 -1.50 -20.07
CA ASN A 157 -5.39 -0.36 -19.69
C ASN A 157 -5.37 0.69 -20.79
N PRO A 158 -6.51 1.03 -21.40
CA PRO A 158 -6.56 2.15 -22.34
C PRO A 158 -6.23 3.45 -21.60
N ILE A 159 -5.53 4.35 -22.26
CA ILE A 159 -5.20 5.67 -21.73
C ILE A 159 -5.85 6.74 -22.63
N SER A 160 -6.31 7.82 -22.02
CA SER A 160 -6.87 8.94 -22.74
C SER A 160 -5.79 9.77 -23.44
N ASP A 161 -6.18 10.63 -24.37
CA ASP A 161 -5.25 11.52 -25.05
C ASP A 161 -4.59 12.51 -24.07
N GLU A 162 -5.32 12.95 -23.04
CA GLU A 162 -4.81 13.79 -21.97
C GLU A 162 -3.73 13.04 -21.17
N ALA A 163 -3.99 11.77 -20.81
CA ALA A 163 -3.01 10.96 -20.11
C ALA A 163 -1.79 10.69 -20.99
N TYR A 164 -1.97 10.43 -22.26
CA TYR A 164 -0.86 10.25 -23.21
C TYR A 164 -0.01 11.52 -23.35
N GLY A 165 -0.65 12.69 -23.41
CA GLY A 165 0.04 13.99 -23.47
C GLY A 165 0.96 14.26 -22.26
N LEU A 166 0.67 13.70 -21.08
CA LEU A 166 1.52 13.84 -19.90
C LEU A 166 2.85 13.08 -20.00
N LEU A 167 2.95 12.09 -20.89
CA LEU A 167 4.17 11.30 -21.05
C LEU A 167 5.30 12.08 -21.72
N GLY A 168 4.97 13.12 -22.50
CA GLY A 168 5.93 13.91 -23.27
C GLY A 168 6.39 13.20 -24.56
N GLU A 169 7.57 13.56 -25.05
CA GLU A 169 8.13 12.95 -26.26
C GLU A 169 8.55 11.50 -26.03
N ARG A 170 8.28 10.65 -27.02
CA ARG A 170 8.60 9.25 -26.95
C ARG A 170 10.12 9.04 -26.92
N GLY A 171 10.60 8.38 -25.89
CA GLY A 171 12.00 8.06 -25.69
C GLY A 171 12.26 6.55 -25.52
N GLU A 172 13.37 6.23 -24.92
CA GLU A 172 13.75 4.87 -24.51
C GLU A 172 13.82 4.77 -22.98
N GLY A 173 13.59 3.56 -22.43
CA GLY A 173 13.68 3.33 -20.99
C GLY A 173 12.48 3.82 -20.17
N LEU A 174 12.76 4.33 -18.98
CA LEU A 174 11.73 4.79 -18.03
C LEU A 174 11.12 6.12 -18.48
N ILE A 175 9.79 6.25 -18.38
CA ILE A 175 9.07 7.47 -18.73
C ILE A 175 9.25 8.53 -17.63
N PHE A 176 9.16 8.12 -16.36
CA PHE A 176 9.27 9.00 -15.19
C PHE A 176 10.56 8.69 -14.39
N GLU A 177 11.72 8.71 -15.07
CA GLU A 177 13.01 8.30 -14.51
C GLU A 177 13.37 9.04 -13.21
N ASP A 178 13.12 10.34 -13.17
CA ASP A 178 13.43 11.19 -12.01
C ASP A 178 12.36 11.20 -10.91
N PHE A 179 11.25 10.47 -11.08
CA PHE A 179 10.21 10.37 -10.08
C PHE A 179 10.66 9.55 -8.87
N LYS A 180 10.83 10.20 -7.72
CA LYS A 180 11.37 9.61 -6.48
C LYS A 180 10.37 9.69 -5.32
N ASP A 181 10.41 8.72 -4.42
CA ASP A 181 9.52 8.66 -3.25
C ASP A 181 9.56 9.90 -2.36
N LYS A 182 10.71 10.57 -2.26
CA LYS A 182 10.86 11.81 -1.50
C LYS A 182 9.95 12.94 -1.99
N MET A 183 9.57 12.91 -3.28
CA MET A 183 8.69 13.93 -3.88
C MET A 183 7.24 13.78 -3.40
N LEU A 184 6.83 12.60 -2.94
CA LEU A 184 5.49 12.33 -2.42
C LEU A 184 5.28 12.82 -0.97
N GLN A 185 6.30 13.37 -0.34
CA GLN A 185 6.20 13.96 1.00
C GLN A 185 6.08 15.48 0.89
N GLY A 186 7.17 16.20 1.08
CA GLY A 186 7.16 17.65 1.08
C GLY A 186 6.69 18.31 -0.23
N PRO A 187 7.28 17.98 -1.41
CA PRO A 187 6.87 18.59 -2.68
C PRO A 187 5.41 18.38 -3.03
N LEU A 188 4.87 17.16 -2.89
CA LEU A 188 3.46 16.88 -3.13
C LEU A 188 2.56 17.70 -2.20
N GLN A 189 2.89 17.74 -0.89
CA GLN A 189 2.09 18.48 0.08
C GLN A 189 2.06 20.00 -0.24
N ARG A 190 3.20 20.58 -0.62
CA ARG A 190 3.24 22.00 -1.02
C ARG A 190 2.38 22.27 -2.25
N TRP A 191 2.44 21.38 -3.24
CA TRP A 191 1.64 21.51 -4.46
C TRP A 191 0.14 21.38 -4.19
N LEU A 192 -0.29 20.40 -3.37
CA LEU A 192 -1.68 20.25 -2.93
C LEU A 192 -2.16 21.50 -2.19
N THR A 193 -1.36 22.00 -1.24
CA THR A 193 -1.68 23.22 -0.49
C THR A 193 -1.82 24.44 -1.42
N ALA A 194 -0.93 24.59 -2.39
CA ALA A 194 -1.01 25.66 -3.38
C ALA A 194 -2.27 25.58 -4.25
N ALA A 195 -2.79 24.37 -4.49
CA ALA A 195 -4.05 24.15 -5.19
C ALA A 195 -5.30 24.30 -4.29
N GLY A 196 -5.13 24.63 -3.00
CA GLY A 196 -6.22 24.69 -2.02
C GLY A 196 -6.85 23.35 -1.69
N ILE A 197 -6.06 22.29 -1.73
CA ILE A 197 -6.45 20.91 -1.40
C ILE A 197 -5.79 20.55 -0.06
N THR A 198 -6.58 20.18 0.94
CA THR A 198 -6.13 19.86 2.32
C THR A 198 -6.40 18.42 2.67
#